data_3a5428a86ac0ad5b99d6f0aebd566604
#
_entry.id   3a5428a86ac0ad5b99d6f0aebd566604
#
_cell.length_a   1.000
_cell.length_b   1.000
_cell.length_c   1.000
_cell.angle_alpha   90.00
_cell.angle_beta   90.00
_cell.angle_gamma   90.00
#
_symmetry.space_group_name_H-M   'P 1'
#
loop_
_entity.id
_entity.type
_entity.pdbx_description
1 polymer ?
#
loop_
_entity_poly.entity_id
_entity_poly.type
_entity_poly.pdbx_seq_one_letter_code
_entity_poly.pdbx_strand_id
1 'polypeptide(L)'
;MNQVNTAVVAPAEEEKTLELRKPVKLGEVEYSTLNLREPTAGELSKASKAGGNVDIAIALISIIAKVPRGAVEKLSQRDFQEAADFLGSFTAGGLATGEM
;
A
#
# COMPACT_ATOMS: atom_id res chain seq x y z
N MET A 1 -27.25 -9.82 14.61
CA MET A 1 -26.73 -9.58 14.33
C MET A 1 -26.33 -9.34 13.95
N ASN A 2 -26.28 -9.28 13.90
CA ASN A 2 -25.69 -9.00 13.31
C ASN A 2 -25.02 -8.73 12.84
N GLN A 3 -25.04 -8.68 12.73
CA GLN A 3 -24.32 -8.34 12.28
C GLN A 3 -23.93 -8.06 11.60
N VAL A 4 -24.33 -8.27 11.56
CA VAL A 4 -23.93 -7.92 10.88
C VAL A 4 -23.58 -7.33 10.33
N ASN A 5 -23.71 -7.27 10.17
CA ASN A 5 -23.35 -6.62 9.62
C ASN A 5 -22.76 -6.14 9.21
N THR A 6 -22.70 -6.01 9.03
CA THR A 6 -22.18 -5.57 8.71
C THR A 6 -21.58 -5.44 8.07
N ALA A 7 -21.33 -5.50 7.91
CA ALA A 7 -20.71 -5.30 7.39
C ALA A 7 -20.44 -5.40 6.39
N VAL A 8 -20.42 -5.69 6.25
CA VAL A 8 -20.36 -5.92 5.31
C VAL A 8 -20.00 -5.24 4.41
N VAL A 9 -19.91 -4.67 4.60
CA VAL A 9 -19.85 -3.87 3.73
C VAL A 9 -18.71 -3.78 2.96
N ALA A 10 -18.53 -3.63 1.90
CA ALA A 10 -17.47 -3.43 1.03
C ALA A 10 -16.11 -3.83 1.51
N PRO A 11 -16.00 -4.86 2.19
CA PRO A 11 -14.68 -5.27 2.62
C PRO A 11 -13.78 -5.62 1.48
N ALA A 12 -14.34 -5.98 0.36
CA ALA A 12 -13.49 -6.37 -0.74
C ALA A 12 -12.60 -5.23 -1.18
N GLU A 13 -13.03 -4.01 -0.95
CA GLU A 13 -12.21 -2.90 -1.37
C GLU A 13 -11.11 -2.57 -0.41
N GLU A 14 -11.05 -3.26 0.71
CA GLU A 14 -10.00 -3.01 1.67
C GLU A 14 -8.76 -3.82 1.38
N GLU A 15 -8.81 -4.71 0.43
CA GLU A 15 -7.67 -5.53 0.08
C GLU A 15 -7.53 -5.63 -1.42
N LYS A 16 -6.32 -5.75 -1.86
CA LYS A 16 -6.05 -5.90 -3.28
C LYS A 16 -4.80 -6.72 -3.46
N THR A 17 -4.87 -7.71 -4.34
CA THR A 17 -3.68 -8.43 -4.75
C THR A 17 -3.27 -7.86 -6.09
N LEU A 18 -2.13 -7.22 -6.12
CA LEU A 18 -1.63 -6.60 -7.33
C LEU A 18 -0.63 -7.53 -7.98
N GLU A 19 -0.93 -7.93 -9.21
CA GLU A 19 0.02 -8.74 -9.96
C GLU A 19 0.97 -7.80 -10.66
N LEU A 20 2.26 -7.98 -10.39
CA LEU A 20 3.26 -7.08 -10.95
C LEU A 20 3.45 -7.35 -12.43
N ARG A 21 3.44 -6.29 -13.22
CA ARG A 21 3.73 -6.43 -14.64
C ARG A 21 5.16 -6.84 -14.84
N LYS A 22 6.04 -6.38 -13.94
CA LYS A 22 7.44 -6.78 -13.96
C LYS A 22 7.80 -7.32 -12.61
N PRO A 23 7.93 -8.63 -12.49
CA PRO A 23 8.33 -9.21 -11.21
C PRO A 23 9.66 -8.65 -10.74
N VAL A 24 9.83 -8.59 -9.45
CA VAL A 24 11.02 -8.01 -8.84
C VAL A 24 11.81 -9.10 -8.18
N LYS A 25 13.10 -9.07 -8.36
CA LYS A 25 13.97 -10.05 -7.70
C LYS A 25 14.91 -9.31 -6.78
N LEU A 26 14.97 -9.74 -5.53
CA LEU A 26 15.90 -9.17 -4.57
C LEU A 26 16.62 -10.33 -3.94
N GLY A 27 17.92 -10.42 -4.20
CA GLY A 27 18.67 -11.60 -3.79
C GLY A 27 18.14 -12.80 -4.52
N GLU A 28 17.73 -13.81 -3.77
CA GLU A 28 17.21 -15.01 -4.39
C GLU A 28 15.71 -15.10 -4.29
N VAL A 29 15.07 -14.06 -3.80
CA VAL A 29 13.63 -14.07 -3.66
C VAL A 29 13.01 -13.26 -4.78
N GLU A 30 12.00 -13.84 -5.42
CA GLU A 30 11.30 -13.15 -6.48
C GLU A 30 9.91 -12.80 -6.02
N TYR A 31 9.49 -11.58 -6.30
CA TYR A 31 8.16 -11.10 -5.92
C TYR A 31 7.37 -10.86 -7.20
N SER A 32 6.26 -11.53 -7.35
CA SER A 32 5.42 -11.34 -8.52
C SER A 32 4.08 -10.72 -8.18
N THR A 33 3.74 -10.66 -6.89
CA THR A 33 2.50 -10.03 -6.46
C THR A 33 2.76 -9.23 -5.21
N LEU A 34 1.88 -8.26 -4.96
CA LEU A 34 1.87 -7.52 -3.70
C LEU A 34 0.48 -7.64 -3.12
N ASN A 35 0.40 -7.97 -1.85
CA ASN A 35 -0.88 -8.03 -1.16
C ASN A 35 -1.05 -6.76 -0.37
N LEU A 36 -2.02 -5.96 -0.77
CA LEU A 36 -2.22 -4.64 -0.21
C LEU A 36 -3.54 -4.60 0.55
N ARG A 37 -3.60 -3.75 1.55
CA ARG A 37 -4.81 -3.56 2.34
C ARG A 37 -4.82 -2.14 2.87
N GLU A 38 -5.90 -1.78 3.52
CA GLU A 38 -5.99 -0.45 4.11
C GLU A 38 -4.94 -0.30 5.20
N PRO A 39 -4.16 0.78 5.18
CA PRO A 39 -3.17 0.99 6.24
C PRO A 39 -3.84 1.39 7.55
N THR A 40 -3.18 1.08 8.65
CA THR A 40 -3.59 1.61 9.93
C THR A 40 -2.94 2.97 10.14
N ALA A 41 -3.48 3.72 11.09
CA ALA A 41 -2.90 5.02 11.41
C ALA A 41 -1.45 4.89 11.87
N GLY A 42 -1.15 3.83 12.61
CA GLY A 42 0.21 3.63 13.06
C GLY A 42 1.17 3.35 11.91
N GLU A 43 0.69 2.62 10.91
CA GLU A 43 1.51 2.34 9.75
C GLU A 43 1.76 3.60 8.94
N LEU A 44 0.74 4.43 8.81
CA LEU A 44 0.92 5.71 8.13
C LEU A 44 1.92 6.58 8.88
N SER A 45 1.81 6.61 10.19
CA SER A 45 2.72 7.40 11.00
C SER A 45 4.16 6.93 10.80
N LYS A 46 4.34 5.62 10.80
CA LYS A 46 5.66 5.06 10.62
C LYS A 46 6.22 5.39 9.25
N ALA A 47 5.40 5.24 8.22
CA ALA A 47 5.84 5.52 6.86
C ALA A 47 6.14 7.00 6.66
N SER A 48 5.40 7.87 7.34
CA SER A 48 5.57 9.30 7.12
C SER A 48 6.95 9.78 7.57
N LYS A 49 7.64 9.01 8.36
CA LYS A 49 8.97 9.40 8.79
C LYS A 49 10.03 9.26 7.70
N ALA A 50 9.65 8.67 6.58
CA ALA A 50 10.59 8.51 5.48
C ALA A 50 10.94 9.82 4.80
N GLY A 51 10.11 10.83 4.93
CA GLY A 51 10.47 12.16 4.46
C GLY A 51 9.73 12.61 3.22
N GLY A 52 10.16 12.22 2.05
CA GLY A 52 9.53 12.69 0.82
C GLY A 52 8.33 11.86 0.42
N ASN A 53 7.51 12.40 -0.45
CA ASN A 53 6.28 11.72 -0.84
C ASN A 53 6.53 10.35 -1.44
N VAL A 54 7.51 10.25 -2.32
CA VAL A 54 7.81 8.95 -2.93
C VAL A 54 8.36 8.00 -1.88
N ASP A 55 9.21 8.50 -0.99
CA ASP A 55 9.77 7.65 0.04
C ASP A 55 8.70 7.16 1.00
N ILE A 56 7.73 8.00 1.31
CA ILE A 56 6.62 7.60 2.17
C ILE A 56 5.84 6.48 1.51
N ALA A 57 5.58 6.61 0.20
CA ALA A 57 4.85 5.57 -0.51
C ALA A 57 5.63 4.26 -0.52
N ILE A 58 6.93 4.34 -0.73
CA ILE A 58 7.78 3.14 -0.72
C ILE A 58 7.72 2.49 0.65
N ALA A 59 7.85 3.28 1.70
CA ALA A 59 7.83 2.74 3.05
C ALA A 59 6.48 2.10 3.36
N LEU A 60 5.40 2.75 2.95
CA LEU A 60 4.07 2.23 3.24
C LEU A 60 3.83 0.92 2.51
N ILE A 61 4.20 0.85 1.24
CA ILE A 61 4.03 -0.39 0.49
C ILE A 61 4.83 -1.50 1.13
N SER A 62 6.05 -1.20 1.56
CA SER A 62 6.89 -2.19 2.20
C SER A 62 6.23 -2.73 3.47
N ILE A 63 5.69 -1.84 4.30
CA ILE A 63 5.04 -2.25 5.53
C ILE A 63 3.81 -3.09 5.26
N ILE A 64 2.96 -2.63 4.36
CA ILE A 64 1.69 -3.27 4.11
C ILE A 64 1.86 -4.60 3.41
N ALA A 65 2.67 -4.64 2.37
CA ALA A 65 2.87 -5.86 1.60
C ALA A 65 3.84 -6.81 2.25
N LYS A 66 4.55 -6.33 3.29
CA LYS A 66 5.51 -7.15 4.01
C LYS A 66 6.62 -7.63 3.10
N VAL A 67 7.13 -6.72 2.29
CA VAL A 67 8.27 -7.00 1.44
C VAL A 67 9.37 -6.01 1.78
N PRO A 68 10.62 -6.36 1.55
CA PRO A 68 11.71 -5.45 1.89
C PRO A 68 11.63 -4.17 1.09
N ARG A 69 12.06 -3.07 1.69
CA ARG A 69 12.05 -1.79 1.01
C ARG A 69 12.83 -1.86 -0.31
N GLY A 70 13.94 -2.61 -0.33
CA GLY A 70 14.72 -2.74 -1.55
C GLY A 70 13.93 -3.34 -2.70
N ALA A 71 13.00 -4.25 -2.39
CA ALA A 71 12.17 -4.83 -3.44
C ALA A 71 11.19 -3.79 -3.96
N VAL A 72 10.61 -2.98 -3.07
CA VAL A 72 9.68 -1.94 -3.50
C VAL A 72 10.40 -0.94 -4.39
N GLU A 73 11.65 -0.63 -4.06
CA GLU A 73 12.40 0.33 -4.86
C GLU A 73 12.67 -0.17 -6.27
N LYS A 74 12.56 -1.46 -6.50
CA LYS A 74 12.79 -2.03 -7.82
C LYS A 74 11.51 -2.18 -8.64
N LEU A 75 10.36 -1.83 -8.09
CA LEU A 75 9.11 -1.92 -8.83
C LEU A 75 9.16 -1.02 -10.06
N SER A 76 8.53 -1.48 -11.15
CA SER A 76 8.37 -0.61 -12.28
C SER A 76 7.50 0.56 -11.86
N GLN A 77 7.63 1.67 -12.56
CA GLN A 77 6.86 2.85 -12.19
C GLN A 77 5.36 2.58 -12.26
N ARG A 78 4.90 1.81 -13.24
CA ARG A 78 3.49 1.50 -13.32
C ARG A 78 3.02 0.70 -12.13
N ASP A 79 3.78 -0.31 -11.75
CA ASP A 79 3.38 -1.15 -10.63
C ASP A 79 3.42 -0.36 -9.34
N PHE A 80 4.45 0.47 -9.18
CA PHE A 80 4.55 1.33 -8.01
C PHE A 80 3.36 2.29 -7.95
N GLN A 81 3.03 2.90 -9.08
CA GLN A 81 1.94 3.88 -9.10
C GLN A 81 0.61 3.22 -8.76
N GLU A 82 0.39 2.03 -9.29
CA GLU A 82 -0.86 1.35 -9.01
C GLU A 82 -0.98 1.01 -7.52
N ALA A 83 0.11 0.55 -6.92
CA ALA A 83 0.11 0.24 -5.49
C ALA A 83 -0.10 1.51 -4.69
N ALA A 84 0.59 2.58 -5.03
CA ALA A 84 0.47 3.83 -4.30
C ALA A 84 -0.93 4.42 -4.43
N ASP A 85 -1.53 4.31 -5.61
CA ASP A 85 -2.88 4.82 -5.79
C ASP A 85 -3.88 4.06 -4.93
N PHE A 86 -3.73 2.75 -4.86
CA PHE A 86 -4.63 1.97 -4.03
C PHE A 86 -4.53 2.39 -2.57
N LEU A 87 -3.31 2.48 -2.05
CA LEU A 87 -3.13 2.85 -0.66
C LEU A 87 -3.55 4.29 -0.42
N GLY A 88 -3.29 5.16 -1.38
CA GLY A 88 -3.69 6.55 -1.24
C GLY A 88 -5.19 6.76 -1.24
N SER A 89 -5.93 5.83 -1.82
CA SER A 89 -7.37 6.00 -1.86
C SER A 89 -7.99 6.00 -0.47
N PHE A 90 -7.31 5.42 0.51
CA PHE A 90 -7.83 5.42 1.87
C PHE A 90 -7.52 6.70 2.61
N THR A 91 -6.52 7.44 2.16
CA THR A 91 -6.10 8.62 2.89
C THR A 91 -6.40 9.91 2.16
N ALA A 92 -6.65 9.80 0.87
CA ALA A 92 -6.73 11.00 0.06
C ALA A 92 -7.76 11.99 0.56
N GLY A 93 -8.95 11.52 0.82
CA GLY A 93 -9.98 12.44 1.25
C GLY A 93 -9.64 13.10 2.54
N GLY A 94 -9.21 12.32 3.51
CA GLY A 94 -8.95 12.85 4.82
C GLY A 94 -7.76 13.73 4.87
N LEU A 95 -6.65 13.22 4.38
CA LEU A 95 -5.44 13.97 4.52
C LEU A 95 -5.38 15.14 3.60
N ALA A 96 -5.85 14.95 2.41
CA ALA A 96 -5.77 16.02 1.46
C ALA A 96 -6.57 17.19 1.91
N THR A 97 -7.72 16.93 2.47
CA THR A 97 -8.43 18.05 2.90
C THR A 97 -7.94 18.53 4.17
N GLY A 98 -7.34 17.67 4.95
CA GLY A 98 -6.80 18.14 6.18
C GLY A 98 -5.95 19.29 5.96
N GLU A 99 -5.46 19.40 4.80
CA GLU A 99 -4.65 20.38 4.59
C GLU A 99 -5.34 21.55 4.42
N MET A 100 -6.26 21.55 4.35
CA MET A 100 -6.73 22.74 4.15
C MET A 100 -7.35 23.17 4.86
#